data_71a83a36ae4cb8ec4a701879a68b22fc
#
_entry.id   71a83a36ae4cb8ec4a701879a68b22fc
#
_cell.length_a   1.000
_cell.length_b   1.000
_cell.length_c   1.000
_cell.angle_alpha   90.00
_cell.angle_beta   90.00
_cell.angle_gamma   90.00
#
_symmetry.space_group_name_H-M   'P 1'
#
loop_
_entity.id
_entity.type
_entity.pdbx_description
1 polymer ?
#
loop_
_entity_poly.entity_id
_entity_poly.type
_entity_poly.pdbx_seq_one_letter_code
_entity_poly.pdbx_strand_id
1 'polypeptide(L)'
;MGAKTALLAFAEGDLRTVLRGAVRSDPAEVIDLVRRLHPTYEVTPIGDGSLGEDTYPPDDTTYATVLGGAQLFCDQRLVAYDTAQLLRAAAGRRLIMHQMHSAVDALSFAVWENGDLVRSVGVSPDGGVVENIGEPFEFELPYWAGEHPVGPMFPGDDPYPLPFHPLELGDAALRGLFGFILEGRRRPDDVDPFGVHLHGFRVADPTGREAAEREARMRQVLQRMRPPQRFRFMPDGQLREIGDDPETR
;
A
#
# COMPACT_ATOMS: atom_id res chain seq x y z
N MET A 1 -4.54 -12.14 -7.23
CA MET A 1 -4.73 -11.07 -6.22
C MET A 1 -3.94 -9.89 -6.74
N GLY A 2 -4.53 -8.71 -6.84
CA GLY A 2 -3.82 -7.54 -7.33
C GLY A 2 -2.88 -6.95 -6.28
N ALA A 3 -1.84 -6.22 -6.73
CA ALA A 3 -0.84 -5.61 -5.87
C ALA A 3 -1.44 -4.58 -4.90
N LYS A 4 -0.99 -4.62 -3.66
CA LYS A 4 -1.31 -3.64 -2.62
C LYS A 4 -0.10 -3.37 -1.77
N THR A 5 0.08 -2.12 -1.39
CA THR A 5 1.15 -1.69 -0.49
C THR A 5 0.66 -0.69 0.52
N ALA A 6 1.27 -0.70 1.70
CA ALA A 6 1.16 0.33 2.71
C ALA A 6 2.51 0.43 3.43
N LEU A 7 3.45 1.14 2.84
CA LEU A 7 4.85 1.19 3.23
C LEU A 7 5.22 2.55 3.80
N LEU A 8 5.98 2.53 4.88
CA LEU A 8 6.64 3.69 5.47
C LEU A 8 8.11 3.35 5.72
N ALA A 9 9.03 4.21 5.32
CA ALA A 9 10.44 4.05 5.63
C ALA A 9 11.10 5.35 6.11
N PHE A 10 12.00 5.21 7.08
CA PHE A 10 12.96 6.24 7.46
C PHE A 10 14.34 5.78 7.02
N ALA A 11 15.07 6.58 6.22
CA ALA A 11 16.34 6.17 5.66
C ALA A 11 17.42 7.26 5.75
N GLU A 12 18.66 6.83 6.02
CA GLU A 12 19.86 7.65 6.01
C GLU A 12 20.57 7.55 4.65
N GLY A 13 19.89 7.90 3.56
CA GLY A 13 20.45 7.77 2.20
C GLY A 13 19.59 6.89 1.29
N ASP A 14 20.22 6.12 0.40
CA ASP A 14 19.51 5.28 -0.57
C ASP A 14 18.95 4.01 0.08
N LEU A 15 17.65 3.99 0.32
CA LEU A 15 16.92 2.85 0.91
C LEU A 15 17.12 1.55 0.11
N ARG A 16 17.22 1.64 -1.23
CA ARG A 16 17.42 0.45 -2.10
C ARG A 16 18.73 -0.27 -1.78
N THR A 17 19.77 0.50 -1.51
CA THR A 17 21.07 -0.06 -1.12
C THR A 17 21.00 -0.74 0.24
N VAL A 18 20.31 -0.15 1.20
CA VAL A 18 20.11 -0.74 2.53
C VAL A 18 19.30 -2.04 2.43
N LEU A 19 18.18 -2.03 1.69
CA LEU A 19 17.33 -3.21 1.52
C LEU A 19 18.05 -4.36 0.78
N ARG A 20 18.92 -4.06 -0.18
CA ARG A 20 19.73 -5.07 -0.89
C ARG A 20 20.70 -5.80 0.02
N GLY A 21 21.23 -5.09 1.03
CA GLY A 21 22.12 -5.64 2.05
C GLY A 21 21.39 -6.04 3.34
N ALA A 22 20.06 -6.19 3.32
CA ALA A 22 19.27 -6.44 4.52
C ALA A 22 19.72 -7.72 5.23
N VAL A 23 19.94 -7.60 6.53
CA VAL A 23 20.15 -8.72 7.45
C VAL A 23 19.00 -8.74 8.45
N ARG A 24 18.76 -9.89 9.07
CA ARG A 24 17.72 -10.00 10.09
C ARG A 24 18.01 -9.06 11.26
N SER A 25 17.04 -8.22 11.60
CA SER A 25 17.12 -7.28 12.71
C SER A 25 16.88 -7.94 14.07
N ASP A 26 17.32 -7.28 15.14
CA ASP A 26 17.00 -7.69 16.51
C ASP A 26 15.50 -7.42 16.79
N PRO A 27 14.71 -8.44 17.15
CA PRO A 27 13.30 -8.27 17.47
C PRO A 27 13.05 -7.28 18.63
N ALA A 28 14.00 -7.12 19.57
CA ALA A 28 13.87 -6.17 20.67
C ALA A 28 13.94 -4.71 20.17
N GLU A 29 14.82 -4.40 19.21
CA GLU A 29 14.88 -3.08 18.60
C GLU A 29 13.62 -2.77 17.80
N VAL A 30 13.09 -3.77 17.08
CA VAL A 30 11.91 -3.58 16.24
C VAL A 30 10.65 -3.36 17.07
N ILE A 31 10.43 -4.13 18.15
CA ILE A 31 9.25 -3.92 19.02
C ILE A 31 9.28 -2.54 19.70
N ASP A 32 10.46 -2.07 20.11
CA ASP A 32 10.60 -0.74 20.68
C ASP A 32 10.33 0.37 19.67
N LEU A 33 10.71 0.14 18.41
CA LEU A 33 10.38 1.05 17.30
C LEU A 33 8.86 1.10 17.05
N VAL A 34 8.20 -0.06 16.98
CA VAL A 34 6.74 -0.14 16.77
C VAL A 34 6.00 0.54 17.94
N ARG A 35 6.41 0.32 19.18
CA ARG A 35 5.83 0.99 20.35
C ARG A 35 5.98 2.51 20.32
N ARG A 36 7.09 3.03 19.81
CA ARG A 36 7.29 4.50 19.67
C ARG A 36 6.34 5.12 18.66
N LEU A 37 5.99 4.41 17.60
CA LEU A 37 4.99 4.89 16.61
C LEU A 37 3.54 4.70 17.09
N HIS A 38 3.31 3.72 17.98
CA HIS A 38 2.00 3.40 18.52
C HIS A 38 1.97 3.51 20.07
N PRO A 39 2.21 4.70 20.65
CA PRO A 39 2.48 4.83 22.09
C PRO A 39 1.28 4.48 22.99
N THR A 40 0.07 4.46 22.44
CA THR A 40 -1.17 4.16 23.20
C THR A 40 -1.74 2.77 22.90
N TYR A 41 -1.06 1.97 22.09
CA TYR A 41 -1.52 0.66 21.64
C TYR A 41 -0.82 -0.48 22.38
N GLU A 42 -1.50 -1.60 22.52
CA GLU A 42 -0.88 -2.86 22.91
C GLU A 42 -0.15 -3.48 21.72
N VAL A 43 1.14 -3.71 21.86
CA VAL A 43 1.99 -4.30 20.82
C VAL A 43 2.41 -5.70 21.24
N THR A 44 1.94 -6.71 20.51
CA THR A 44 2.20 -8.13 20.77
C THR A 44 2.83 -8.79 19.54
N PRO A 45 3.98 -9.49 19.66
CA PRO A 45 4.56 -10.25 18.54
C PRO A 45 3.61 -11.34 18.03
N ILE A 46 3.54 -11.52 16.69
CA ILE A 46 2.69 -12.53 16.05
C ILE A 46 3.47 -13.48 15.13
N GLY A 47 4.77 -13.28 14.99
CA GLY A 47 5.65 -14.08 14.14
C GLY A 47 6.38 -13.22 13.10
N ASP A 48 7.15 -13.89 12.28
CA ASP A 48 7.98 -13.25 11.26
C ASP A 48 7.29 -13.31 9.90
N GLY A 49 7.68 -12.40 9.01
CA GLY A 49 7.22 -12.29 7.63
C GLY A 49 8.32 -11.79 6.70
N SER A 50 7.93 -11.40 5.51
CA SER A 50 8.84 -10.83 4.51
C SER A 50 8.24 -9.61 3.83
N LEU A 51 9.09 -8.74 3.31
CA LEU A 51 8.64 -7.61 2.52
C LEU A 51 7.88 -8.04 1.24
N GLY A 52 8.12 -9.27 0.75
CA GLY A 52 7.44 -9.80 -0.43
C GLY A 52 6.00 -10.27 -0.16
N GLU A 53 5.69 -10.64 1.08
CA GLU A 53 4.39 -11.18 1.46
C GLU A 53 3.53 -10.20 2.25
N ASP A 54 4.16 -9.34 3.07
CA ASP A 54 3.49 -8.55 4.09
C ASP A 54 3.46 -7.05 3.79
N THR A 55 3.51 -6.65 2.51
CA THR A 55 3.44 -5.23 2.10
C THR A 55 2.13 -4.54 2.42
N TYR A 56 1.07 -5.30 2.72
CA TYR A 56 -0.27 -4.79 3.02
C TYR A 56 -0.96 -5.66 4.09
N PRO A 57 -0.46 -5.65 5.33
CA PRO A 57 -1.01 -6.46 6.42
C PRO A 57 -2.42 -5.98 6.85
N PRO A 58 -3.16 -6.78 7.63
CA PRO A 58 -4.44 -6.34 8.23
C PRO A 58 -4.30 -5.04 9.05
N ASP A 59 -5.41 -4.31 9.22
CA ASP A 59 -5.47 -3.01 9.90
C ASP A 59 -4.90 -2.98 11.33
N ASP A 60 -4.94 -4.12 12.04
CA ASP A 60 -4.45 -4.26 13.42
C ASP A 60 -3.06 -4.90 13.47
N THR A 61 -2.38 -4.94 12.35
CA THR A 61 -1.10 -5.62 12.20
C THR A 61 -0.06 -4.70 11.56
N THR A 62 1.14 -4.70 12.12
CA THR A 62 2.31 -4.02 11.58
C THR A 62 3.43 -5.02 11.39
N TYR A 63 4.04 -5.05 10.23
CA TYR A 63 5.32 -5.70 10.01
C TYR A 63 6.41 -4.65 9.92
N ALA A 64 7.54 -4.89 10.58
CA ALA A 64 8.62 -3.91 10.62
C ALA A 64 10.01 -4.55 10.68
N THR A 65 11.02 -3.77 10.29
CA THR A 65 12.43 -4.13 10.44
C THR A 65 13.28 -2.90 10.72
N VAL A 66 14.40 -3.10 11.43
CA VAL A 66 15.45 -2.09 11.66
C VAL A 66 16.71 -2.59 10.99
N LEU A 67 17.22 -1.81 10.07
CA LEU A 67 18.42 -2.12 9.28
C LEU A 67 19.48 -1.04 9.53
N GLY A 68 20.72 -1.34 9.25
CA GLY A 68 21.79 -0.35 9.32
C GLY A 68 21.53 0.81 8.34
N GLY A 69 21.03 1.94 8.86
CA GLY A 69 20.69 3.14 8.08
C GLY A 69 19.23 3.23 7.61
N ALA A 70 18.35 2.30 7.96
CA ALA A 70 16.92 2.41 7.66
C ALA A 70 16.01 1.70 8.66
N GLN A 71 14.76 2.15 8.70
CA GLN A 71 13.64 1.53 9.41
C GLN A 71 12.49 1.42 8.42
N LEU A 72 11.88 0.24 8.31
CA LEU A 72 10.78 -0.01 7.38
C LEU A 72 9.58 -0.57 8.12
N PHE A 73 8.39 -0.13 7.73
CA PHE A 73 7.10 -0.57 8.23
C PHE A 73 6.17 -0.91 7.07
N CYS A 74 5.37 -1.95 7.26
CA CYS A 74 4.21 -2.28 6.47
C CYS A 74 2.98 -2.16 7.38
N ASP A 75 2.13 -1.14 7.18
CA ASP A 75 0.98 -0.84 8.04
C ASP A 75 -0.09 -0.04 7.27
N GLN A 76 -1.31 -0.57 7.20
CA GLN A 76 -2.43 0.09 6.51
C GLN A 76 -2.88 1.41 7.15
N ARG A 77 -2.52 1.67 8.40
CA ARG A 77 -2.87 2.89 9.12
C ARG A 77 -1.99 4.09 8.78
N LEU A 78 -1.04 3.94 7.84
CA LEU A 78 -0.13 5.04 7.46
C LEU A 78 -0.86 6.33 7.12
N VAL A 79 -2.03 6.25 6.48
CA VAL A 79 -2.85 7.43 6.14
C VAL A 79 -3.46 8.13 7.36
N ALA A 80 -3.59 7.43 8.48
CA ALA A 80 -4.12 7.96 9.73
C ALA A 80 -3.02 8.55 10.63
N TYR A 81 -1.75 8.38 10.27
CA TYR A 81 -0.65 8.92 11.04
C TYR A 81 -0.57 10.43 10.86
N ASP A 82 -0.40 11.14 11.96
CA ASP A 82 -0.06 12.55 11.94
C ASP A 82 1.32 12.73 11.31
N THR A 83 1.39 13.43 10.17
CA THR A 83 2.64 13.71 9.45
C THR A 83 3.68 14.35 10.36
N ALA A 84 3.27 15.24 11.28
CA ALA A 84 4.19 15.85 12.24
C ALA A 84 4.78 14.81 13.21
N GLN A 85 4.03 13.78 13.57
CA GLN A 85 4.56 12.66 14.38
C GLN A 85 5.58 11.85 13.60
N LEU A 86 5.29 11.54 12.32
CA LEU A 86 6.21 10.79 11.45
C LEU A 86 7.52 11.56 11.20
N LEU A 87 7.45 12.87 10.97
CA LEU A 87 8.62 13.72 10.79
C LEU A 87 9.47 13.81 12.06
N ARG A 88 8.84 13.88 13.24
CA ARG A 88 9.58 13.77 14.52
C ARG A 88 10.28 12.42 14.67
N ALA A 89 9.61 11.31 14.29
CA ALA A 89 10.20 9.98 14.33
C ALA A 89 11.32 9.80 13.30
N ALA A 90 11.21 10.46 12.14
CA ALA A 90 12.25 10.48 11.12
C ALA A 90 13.54 11.16 11.62
N ALA A 91 13.45 12.13 12.54
CA ALA A 91 14.59 12.85 13.14
C ALA A 91 15.56 13.43 12.08
N GLY A 92 15.02 14.04 11.02
CA GLY A 92 15.79 14.60 9.91
C GLY A 92 16.17 13.59 8.82
N ARG A 93 15.94 12.30 9.02
CA ARG A 93 16.12 11.27 7.97
C ARG A 93 15.10 11.44 6.85
N ARG A 94 15.39 10.89 5.69
CA ARG A 94 14.43 10.79 4.60
C ARG A 94 13.26 9.94 5.03
N LEU A 95 12.03 10.49 4.90
CA LEU A 95 10.78 9.77 5.12
C LEU A 95 10.19 9.44 3.75
N ILE A 96 9.84 8.19 3.52
CA ILE A 96 9.24 7.71 2.29
C ILE A 96 7.95 6.98 2.64
N MET A 97 6.84 7.35 1.99
CA MET A 97 5.56 6.67 2.09
C MET A 97 5.15 6.17 0.71
N HIS A 98 4.57 4.98 0.64
CA HIS A 98 4.03 4.42 -0.59
C HIS A 98 2.79 3.57 -0.29
N GLN A 99 1.69 3.91 -0.95
CA GLN A 99 0.43 3.20 -0.88
C GLN A 99 -0.11 2.95 -2.28
N MET A 100 -0.46 1.71 -2.55
CA MET A 100 -1.08 1.28 -3.80
C MET A 100 -2.19 0.30 -3.50
N HIS A 101 -3.32 0.41 -4.21
CA HIS A 101 -4.47 -0.45 -3.98
C HIS A 101 -5.17 -0.82 -5.28
N SER A 102 -4.91 -2.02 -5.77
CA SER A 102 -5.40 -2.52 -7.06
C SER A 102 -6.92 -2.69 -7.20
N ALA A 103 -7.68 -2.76 -6.09
CA ALA A 103 -9.14 -2.87 -6.21
C ALA A 103 -9.84 -1.55 -6.60
N VAL A 104 -9.13 -0.43 -6.48
CA VAL A 104 -9.61 0.92 -6.80
C VAL A 104 -8.60 1.69 -7.66
N ASP A 105 -7.58 1.01 -8.16
CA ASP A 105 -6.48 1.53 -8.97
C ASP A 105 -5.90 2.84 -8.43
N ALA A 106 -5.80 2.94 -7.09
CA ALA A 106 -5.28 4.12 -6.43
C ALA A 106 -3.79 3.99 -6.11
N LEU A 107 -3.08 5.09 -6.29
CA LEU A 107 -1.70 5.28 -5.89
C LEU A 107 -1.56 6.55 -5.07
N SER A 108 -0.79 6.47 -3.99
CA SER A 108 -0.25 7.62 -3.27
C SER A 108 1.18 7.33 -2.85
N PHE A 109 2.10 8.26 -3.08
CA PHE A 109 3.42 8.23 -2.47
C PHE A 109 3.89 9.63 -2.11
N ALA A 110 4.72 9.73 -1.08
CA ALA A 110 5.29 11.00 -0.66
C ALA A 110 6.70 10.81 -0.08
N VAL A 111 7.53 11.82 -0.28
CA VAL A 111 8.94 11.83 0.17
C VAL A 111 9.23 13.16 0.86
N TRP A 112 9.81 13.08 2.05
CA TRP A 112 10.35 14.22 2.78
C TRP A 112 11.85 14.05 2.98
N GLU A 113 12.58 15.14 2.90
CA GLU A 113 14.01 15.21 3.21
C GLU A 113 14.26 16.35 4.21
N ASN A 114 14.98 16.05 5.28
CA ASN A 114 15.24 17.00 6.37
C ASN A 114 13.98 17.67 6.95
N GLY A 115 12.83 17.01 6.85
CA GLY A 115 11.55 17.52 7.31
C GLY A 115 10.73 18.27 6.26
N ASP A 116 11.31 18.61 5.11
CA ASP A 116 10.63 19.30 4.02
C ASP A 116 10.01 18.30 3.03
N LEU A 117 8.77 18.56 2.59
CA LEU A 117 8.11 17.76 1.57
C LEU A 117 8.77 18.01 0.20
N VAL A 118 9.42 16.98 -0.33
CA VAL A 118 10.12 17.03 -1.64
C VAL A 118 9.18 16.63 -2.77
N ARG A 119 8.39 15.58 -2.55
CA ARG A 119 7.48 15.05 -3.55
C ARG A 119 6.24 14.46 -2.89
N SER A 120 5.05 14.74 -3.46
CA SER A 120 3.82 14.05 -3.14
C SER A 120 2.97 13.85 -4.39
N VAL A 121 2.48 12.62 -4.59
CA VAL A 121 1.60 12.23 -5.68
C VAL A 121 0.43 11.44 -5.13
N GLY A 122 -0.78 11.81 -5.54
CA GLY A 122 -2.01 11.07 -5.26
C GLY A 122 -2.86 11.00 -6.52
N VAL A 123 -3.14 9.80 -7.04
CA VAL A 123 -3.90 9.59 -8.27
C VAL A 123 -4.84 8.38 -8.15
N SER A 124 -6.01 8.49 -8.76
CA SER A 124 -6.93 7.37 -8.95
C SER A 124 -7.84 7.64 -10.16
N PRO A 125 -8.43 6.62 -10.82
CA PRO A 125 -9.35 6.83 -11.93
C PRO A 125 -10.55 7.69 -11.55
N ASP A 126 -11.12 7.47 -10.37
CA ASP A 126 -12.31 8.19 -9.89
C ASP A 126 -11.98 9.62 -9.41
N GLY A 127 -10.82 9.81 -8.80
CA GLY A 127 -10.39 11.10 -8.23
C GLY A 127 -9.54 11.95 -9.17
N GLY A 128 -9.05 11.39 -10.28
CA GLY A 128 -8.07 12.04 -11.12
C GLY A 128 -6.72 12.24 -10.42
N VAL A 129 -6.05 13.36 -10.69
CA VAL A 129 -4.85 13.78 -9.98
C VAL A 129 -5.27 14.57 -8.72
N VAL A 130 -5.25 13.90 -7.58
CA VAL A 130 -5.65 14.47 -6.28
C VAL A 130 -4.53 15.32 -5.69
N GLU A 131 -3.28 14.88 -5.86
CA GLU A 131 -2.10 15.55 -5.38
C GLU A 131 -0.93 15.40 -6.36
N ASN A 132 -0.20 16.50 -6.60
CA ASN A 132 1.00 16.53 -7.44
C ASN A 132 1.89 17.70 -6.99
N ILE A 133 2.68 17.47 -5.94
CA ILE A 133 3.52 18.49 -5.30
C ILE A 133 5.00 18.13 -5.50
N GLY A 134 5.82 19.12 -5.79
CA GLY A 134 7.26 18.97 -6.02
C GLY A 134 7.61 18.54 -7.43
N GLU A 135 8.91 18.55 -7.75
CA GLU A 135 9.41 18.13 -9.06
C GLU A 135 9.32 16.60 -9.21
N PRO A 136 8.85 16.09 -10.37
CA PRO A 136 8.80 14.66 -10.64
C PRO A 136 10.17 14.00 -10.54
N PHE A 137 10.25 12.83 -9.93
CA PHE A 137 11.44 11.99 -9.99
C PHE A 137 11.65 11.42 -11.41
N GLU A 138 12.89 11.05 -11.74
CA GLU A 138 13.25 10.53 -13.06
C GLU A 138 12.33 9.37 -13.52
N PHE A 139 11.95 8.48 -12.62
CA PHE A 139 11.06 7.36 -12.95
C PHE A 139 9.62 7.78 -13.29
N GLU A 140 9.20 8.99 -12.90
CA GLU A 140 7.86 9.52 -13.19
C GLU A 140 7.76 10.18 -14.58
N LEU A 141 8.88 10.72 -15.10
CA LEU A 141 8.88 11.56 -16.29
C LEU A 141 8.18 10.93 -17.50
N PRO A 142 8.39 9.64 -17.84
CA PRO A 142 7.71 9.01 -18.97
C PRO A 142 6.18 8.97 -18.81
N TYR A 143 5.69 8.80 -17.57
CA TYR A 143 4.26 8.77 -17.26
C TYR A 143 3.61 10.13 -17.48
N TRP A 144 4.21 11.18 -16.90
CA TRP A 144 3.70 12.55 -17.08
C TRP A 144 3.88 13.06 -18.52
N ALA A 145 4.83 12.54 -19.26
CA ALA A 145 5.00 12.82 -20.70
C ALA A 145 3.98 12.11 -21.61
N GLY A 146 3.14 11.20 -21.05
CA GLY A 146 2.15 10.45 -21.82
C GLY A 146 2.72 9.29 -22.62
N GLU A 147 3.90 8.77 -22.22
CA GLU A 147 4.55 7.62 -22.89
C GLU A 147 3.94 6.27 -22.47
N HIS A 148 3.05 6.28 -21.44
CA HIS A 148 2.34 5.12 -20.92
C HIS A 148 0.82 5.28 -21.01
N PRO A 149 0.24 5.50 -22.21
CA PRO A 149 -1.19 5.73 -22.35
C PRO A 149 -1.98 4.45 -22.07
N VAL A 150 -3.09 4.58 -21.36
CA VAL A 150 -4.05 3.49 -21.18
C VAL A 150 -4.99 3.44 -22.38
N GLY A 151 -4.97 2.33 -23.10
CA GLY A 151 -5.91 2.09 -24.19
C GLY A 151 -7.33 1.78 -23.68
N PRO A 152 -8.37 2.00 -24.51
CA PRO A 152 -9.74 1.60 -24.17
C PRO A 152 -9.82 0.08 -23.99
N MET A 153 -10.59 -0.37 -22.99
CA MET A 153 -10.79 -1.81 -22.73
C MET A 153 -11.70 -2.43 -23.82
N PHE A 154 -12.69 -1.66 -24.28
CA PHE A 154 -13.59 -2.05 -25.38
C PHE A 154 -13.71 -0.94 -26.42
N PRO A 155 -14.02 -1.28 -27.69
CA PRO A 155 -14.31 -0.28 -28.72
C PRO A 155 -15.51 0.60 -28.32
N GLY A 156 -15.28 1.91 -28.21
CA GLY A 156 -16.32 2.89 -27.85
C GLY A 156 -16.32 3.30 -26.37
N ASP A 157 -15.42 2.77 -25.56
CA ASP A 157 -15.23 3.27 -24.20
C ASP A 157 -14.76 4.73 -24.20
N ASP A 158 -15.14 5.45 -23.14
CA ASP A 158 -14.59 6.76 -22.87
C ASP A 158 -13.07 6.67 -22.63
N PRO A 159 -12.31 7.73 -22.98
CA PRO A 159 -10.89 7.78 -22.71
C PRO A 159 -10.60 7.59 -21.23
N TYR A 160 -9.51 6.88 -20.91
CA TYR A 160 -9.07 6.72 -19.53
C TYR A 160 -8.79 8.10 -18.90
N PRO A 161 -9.26 8.35 -17.66
CA PRO A 161 -9.28 9.70 -17.08
C PRO A 161 -7.89 10.25 -16.70
N LEU A 162 -6.86 9.42 -16.72
CA LEU A 162 -5.48 9.78 -16.41
C LEU A 162 -4.55 9.51 -17.60
N PRO A 163 -3.41 10.19 -17.72
CA PRO A 163 -2.46 9.96 -18.83
C PRO A 163 -1.72 8.61 -18.72
N PHE A 164 -1.88 7.89 -17.61
CA PHE A 164 -1.28 6.59 -17.33
C PHE A 164 -2.14 5.79 -16.36
N HIS A 165 -1.85 4.50 -16.23
CA HIS A 165 -2.49 3.67 -15.20
C HIS A 165 -1.79 3.89 -13.84
N PRO A 166 -2.51 4.24 -12.75
CA PRO A 166 -1.92 4.53 -11.44
C PRO A 166 -1.01 3.42 -10.90
N LEU A 167 -1.37 2.16 -11.13
CA LEU A 167 -0.58 1.03 -10.63
C LEU A 167 0.75 0.87 -11.38
N GLU A 168 0.83 1.24 -12.65
CA GLU A 168 2.09 1.23 -13.40
C GLU A 168 3.08 2.26 -12.85
N LEU A 169 2.60 3.49 -12.58
CA LEU A 169 3.39 4.50 -11.89
C LEU A 169 3.71 4.03 -10.46
N GLY A 170 2.78 3.32 -9.79
CA GLY A 170 2.99 2.74 -8.47
C GLY A 170 4.14 1.73 -8.42
N ASP A 171 4.21 0.82 -9.38
CA ASP A 171 5.33 -0.12 -9.50
C ASP A 171 6.65 0.61 -9.84
N ALA A 172 6.62 1.65 -10.67
CA ALA A 172 7.78 2.47 -10.96
C ALA A 172 8.27 3.21 -9.70
N ALA A 173 7.35 3.76 -8.89
CA ALA A 173 7.66 4.41 -7.63
C ALA A 173 8.21 3.42 -6.60
N LEU A 174 7.61 2.23 -6.50
CA LEU A 174 8.07 1.17 -5.62
C LEU A 174 9.50 0.74 -5.98
N ARG A 175 9.80 0.56 -7.27
CA ARG A 175 11.16 0.27 -7.73
C ARG A 175 12.11 1.45 -7.50
N GLY A 176 11.67 2.67 -7.82
CA GLY A 176 12.50 3.87 -7.70
C GLY A 176 12.86 4.21 -6.26
N LEU A 177 11.94 4.02 -5.33
CA LEU A 177 12.08 4.43 -3.93
C LEU A 177 12.53 3.28 -3.01
N PHE A 178 12.03 2.05 -3.23
CA PHE A 178 12.31 0.87 -2.40
C PHE A 178 13.17 -0.20 -3.10
N GLY A 179 13.32 -0.13 -4.41
CA GLY A 179 14.18 -1.02 -5.18
C GLY A 179 13.57 -2.34 -5.58
N PHE A 180 12.26 -2.57 -5.42
CA PHE A 180 11.59 -3.80 -5.81
C PHE A 180 10.26 -3.53 -6.51
N ILE A 181 9.63 -4.57 -7.05
CA ILE A 181 8.27 -4.57 -7.59
C ILE A 181 7.49 -5.76 -7.03
N LEU A 182 6.17 -5.65 -7.03
CA LEU A 182 5.28 -6.74 -6.63
C LEU A 182 4.81 -7.55 -7.83
N GLU A 183 4.53 -6.90 -8.95
CA GLU A 183 4.04 -7.54 -10.16
C GLU A 183 4.97 -7.25 -11.34
N GLY A 184 5.03 -8.17 -12.32
CA GLY A 184 5.84 -8.00 -13.51
C GLY A 184 7.23 -8.63 -13.45
N ARG A 185 8.12 -8.20 -14.36
CA ARG A 185 9.45 -8.79 -14.51
C ARG A 185 10.47 -8.08 -13.64
N ARG A 186 11.04 -8.79 -12.68
CA ARG A 186 12.16 -8.33 -11.86
C ARG A 186 13.41 -8.12 -12.71
N ARG A 187 14.18 -7.09 -12.39
CA ARG A 187 15.50 -6.80 -12.96
C ARG A 187 16.58 -7.43 -12.10
N PRO A 188 17.79 -7.68 -12.64
CA PRO A 188 18.89 -8.25 -11.87
C PRO A 188 19.35 -7.41 -10.68
N ASP A 189 19.13 -6.10 -10.74
CA ASP A 189 19.47 -5.12 -9.71
C ASP A 189 18.31 -4.78 -8.75
N ASP A 190 17.14 -5.37 -8.96
CA ASP A 190 16.02 -5.23 -8.02
C ASP A 190 16.36 -5.95 -6.70
N VAL A 191 15.91 -5.36 -5.60
CA VAL A 191 15.90 -5.99 -4.28
C VAL A 191 15.02 -7.23 -4.33
N ASP A 192 15.45 -8.33 -3.71
CA ASP A 192 14.57 -9.47 -3.47
C ASP A 192 13.71 -9.20 -2.23
N PRO A 193 12.42 -8.86 -2.38
CA PRO A 193 11.59 -8.52 -1.22
C PRO A 193 11.33 -9.73 -0.32
N PHE A 194 11.39 -10.97 -0.84
CA PHE A 194 11.26 -12.18 -0.03
C PHE A 194 12.49 -12.44 0.85
N GLY A 195 13.64 -11.87 0.48
CA GLY A 195 14.87 -11.90 1.28
C GLY A 195 14.92 -10.83 2.39
N VAL A 196 14.03 -9.83 2.36
CA VAL A 196 13.94 -8.81 3.41
C VAL A 196 13.02 -9.30 4.53
N HIS A 197 13.63 -9.70 5.65
CA HIS A 197 12.92 -10.23 6.81
C HIS A 197 12.22 -9.12 7.60
N LEU A 198 10.98 -9.38 8.01
CA LEU A 198 10.16 -8.48 8.84
C LEU A 198 9.69 -9.22 10.12
N HIS A 199 9.61 -8.48 11.23
CA HIS A 199 8.95 -8.93 12.45
C HIS A 199 7.51 -8.43 12.47
N GLY A 200 6.56 -9.33 12.71
CA GLY A 200 5.13 -9.05 12.75
C GLY A 200 4.63 -8.79 14.18
N PHE A 201 3.78 -7.78 14.29
CA PHE A 201 3.18 -7.37 15.56
C PHE A 201 1.68 -7.11 15.36
N ARG A 202 0.89 -7.61 16.31
CA ARG A 202 -0.46 -7.11 16.50
C ARG A 202 -0.40 -5.81 17.28
N VAL A 203 -1.07 -4.79 16.76
CA VAL A 203 -1.13 -3.44 17.32
C VAL A 203 -2.59 -3.12 17.58
N ALA A 204 -3.05 -3.31 18.79
CA ALA A 204 -4.45 -3.22 19.18
C ALA A 204 -4.73 -1.99 20.06
N ASP A 205 -5.80 -1.26 19.75
CA ASP A 205 -6.33 -0.22 20.64
C ASP A 205 -6.87 -0.90 21.91
N PRO A 206 -6.26 -0.67 23.09
CA PRO A 206 -6.68 -1.30 24.35
C PRO A 206 -8.09 -0.89 24.78
N THR A 207 -8.63 0.21 24.27
CA THR A 207 -10.00 0.65 24.56
C THR A 207 -11.05 -0.12 23.76
N GLY A 208 -10.67 -0.85 22.72
CA GLY A 208 -11.57 -1.55 21.81
C GLY A 208 -12.40 -0.65 20.90
N ARG A 209 -12.23 0.68 20.96
CA ARG A 209 -13.00 1.64 20.19
C ARG A 209 -12.80 1.44 18.68
N GLU A 210 -11.57 1.29 18.22
CA GLU A 210 -11.27 1.09 16.79
C GLU A 210 -11.90 -0.21 16.26
N ALA A 211 -11.87 -1.29 17.04
CA ALA A 211 -12.51 -2.54 16.68
C ALA A 211 -14.02 -2.37 16.53
N ALA A 212 -14.66 -1.68 17.47
CA ALA A 212 -16.09 -1.38 17.44
C ALA A 212 -16.48 -0.48 16.25
N GLU A 213 -15.69 0.55 15.96
CA GLU A 213 -15.89 1.44 14.82
C GLU A 213 -15.74 0.70 13.47
N ARG A 214 -14.76 -0.20 13.37
CA ARG A 214 -14.54 -1.06 12.20
C ARG A 214 -15.72 -2.00 11.97
N GLU A 215 -16.19 -2.64 13.02
CA GLU A 215 -17.36 -3.51 12.95
C GLU A 215 -18.64 -2.73 12.55
N ALA A 216 -18.81 -1.52 13.07
CA ALA A 216 -19.91 -0.66 12.71
C ALA A 216 -19.85 -0.25 11.23
N ARG A 217 -18.67 0.11 10.71
CA ARG A 217 -18.47 0.41 9.28
C ARG A 217 -18.75 -0.80 8.41
N MET A 218 -18.26 -1.98 8.79
CA MET A 218 -18.51 -3.23 8.04
C MET A 218 -20.01 -3.55 7.99
N ARG A 219 -20.71 -3.45 9.11
CA ARG A 219 -22.18 -3.63 9.16
C ARG A 219 -22.92 -2.65 8.24
N GLN A 220 -22.45 -1.40 8.19
CA GLN A 220 -23.05 -0.37 7.34
C GLN A 220 -22.82 -0.65 5.84
N VAL A 221 -21.64 -1.14 5.49
CA VAL A 221 -21.32 -1.58 4.12
C VAL A 221 -22.20 -2.76 3.73
N LEU A 222 -22.27 -3.80 4.58
CA LEU A 222 -23.10 -4.98 4.32
C LEU A 222 -24.60 -4.64 4.16
N GLN A 223 -25.11 -3.69 4.93
CA GLN A 223 -26.49 -3.21 4.80
C GLN A 223 -26.76 -2.47 3.48
N ARG A 224 -25.74 -1.83 2.91
CA ARG A 224 -25.84 -1.11 1.63
C ARG A 224 -25.58 -2.02 0.42
N MET A 225 -24.94 -3.16 0.62
CA MET A 225 -24.72 -4.13 -0.45
C MET A 225 -26.07 -4.72 -0.88
N ARG A 226 -26.35 -4.63 -2.18
CA ARG A 226 -27.47 -5.37 -2.77
C ARG A 226 -27.19 -6.87 -2.61
N PRO A 227 -28.22 -7.70 -2.37
CA PRO A 227 -28.03 -9.15 -2.37
C PRO A 227 -27.37 -9.57 -3.69
N PRO A 228 -26.46 -10.56 -3.66
CA PRO A 228 -25.77 -11.01 -4.85
C PRO A 228 -26.78 -11.49 -5.88
N GLN A 229 -26.79 -10.86 -7.06
CA GLN A 229 -27.59 -11.32 -8.19
C GLN A 229 -27.00 -12.62 -8.69
N ARG A 230 -27.82 -13.66 -8.79
CA ARG A 230 -27.42 -14.94 -9.35
C ARG A 230 -27.85 -15.03 -10.80
N PHE A 231 -26.93 -15.39 -11.66
CA PHE A 231 -27.19 -15.58 -13.08
C PHE A 231 -26.94 -17.04 -13.47
N ARG A 232 -27.77 -17.58 -14.36
CA ARG A 232 -27.58 -18.90 -14.95
C ARG A 232 -27.46 -18.78 -16.46
N PHE A 233 -26.51 -19.48 -17.04
CA PHE A 233 -26.45 -19.70 -18.48
C PHE A 233 -27.60 -20.62 -18.89
N MET A 234 -28.44 -20.15 -19.77
CA MET A 234 -29.54 -20.90 -20.32
C MET A 234 -29.09 -21.71 -21.56
N PRO A 235 -29.82 -22.79 -21.97
CA PRO A 235 -29.47 -23.56 -23.14
C PRO A 235 -29.46 -22.75 -24.45
N ASP A 236 -30.12 -21.60 -24.49
CA ASP A 236 -30.15 -20.65 -25.62
C ASP A 236 -28.92 -19.75 -25.68
N GLY A 237 -27.94 -19.95 -24.76
CA GLY A 237 -26.72 -19.13 -24.67
C GLY A 237 -26.89 -17.78 -23.97
N GLN A 238 -28.08 -17.48 -23.45
CA GLN A 238 -28.34 -16.22 -22.74
C GLN A 238 -28.10 -16.37 -21.24
N LEU A 239 -27.59 -15.29 -20.64
CA LEU A 239 -27.44 -15.16 -19.18
C LEU A 239 -28.76 -14.60 -18.62
N ARG A 240 -29.45 -15.37 -17.77
CA ARG A 240 -30.67 -14.88 -17.10
C ARG A 240 -30.48 -14.82 -15.60
N GLU A 241 -30.96 -13.75 -15.00
CA GLU A 241 -31.01 -13.59 -13.55
C GLU A 241 -31.99 -14.63 -12.94
N ILE A 242 -31.49 -15.34 -11.92
CA ILE A 242 -32.29 -16.32 -11.16
C ILE A 242 -32.66 -15.64 -9.86
N GLY A 243 -33.96 -15.34 -9.68
CA GLY A 243 -34.51 -14.93 -8.39
C GLY A 243 -34.28 -16.00 -7.32
N ASP A 244 -34.27 -15.62 -6.06
CA ASP A 244 -34.32 -16.55 -4.93
C ASP A 244 -35.69 -17.23 -4.92
N ASP A 245 -35.83 -18.31 -5.67
CA ASP A 245 -37.00 -19.16 -5.63
C ASP A 245 -36.78 -20.26 -4.57
N PRO A 246 -37.58 -20.30 -3.48
CA PRO A 246 -37.36 -21.24 -2.38
C PRO A 246 -37.66 -22.71 -2.74
N GLU A 247 -38.13 -23.00 -3.95
CA GLU A 247 -38.53 -24.36 -4.35
C GLU A 247 -37.42 -25.19 -5.04
N THR A 248 -36.19 -24.73 -5.07
CA THR A 248 -35.06 -25.47 -5.68
C THR A 248 -33.98 -25.84 -4.64
N ARG A 249 -34.37 -26.44 -3.54
CA ARG A 249 -33.45 -27.15 -2.63
C ARG A 249 -33.53 -28.65 -2.85
#